data_6d4440e5fd2d7b293cf21e65fe67cca2
#
_entry.id   6d4440e5fd2d7b293cf21e65fe67cca2
#
_cell.length_a   1.000
_cell.length_b   1.000
_cell.length_c   1.000
_cell.angle_alpha   90.00
_cell.angle_beta   90.00
_cell.angle_gamma   90.00
#
_symmetry.space_group_name_H-M   'P 1'
#
loop_
_entity.id
_entity.type
_entity.pdbx_description
1 polymer ?
#
loop_
_entity_poly.entity_id
_entity_poly.type
_entity_poly.pdbx_seq_one_letter_code
_entity_poly.pdbx_strand_id
1 'polypeptide(L)'
;MTIREETEAIERQILSRYATLSENSLGRRVPLEPDPIRPCFQRDRDRILHCKAFRRLNQKTQVFLSPEGDHYRTRLTHTLEVSQIARTISRALRLNEDLTEAIALGHDLGHTPFGHAGERALNRLCPGGFSHYRQSLRVVDYLERDGQGLNLTWEVRNGIVTHTSGA
;
A
#
# COMPACT_ATOMS: atom_id res chain seq x y z
N MET A 1 -10.58 24.18 15.19
CA MET A 1 -9.46 23.43 14.58
C MET A 1 -9.63 21.97 14.98
N THR A 2 -9.69 21.06 14.04
CA THR A 2 -9.81 19.62 14.30
C THR A 2 -8.42 19.01 14.54
N ILE A 3 -8.35 17.80 15.14
CA ILE A 3 -7.09 17.06 15.35
C ILE A 3 -6.38 16.83 14.01
N ARG A 4 -7.12 16.54 12.96
CA ARG A 4 -6.60 16.44 11.58
C ARG A 4 -5.89 17.73 11.15
N GLU A 5 -6.54 18.88 11.31
CA GLU A 5 -5.97 20.18 10.92
C GLU A 5 -4.71 20.55 11.72
N GLU A 6 -4.67 20.17 12.99
CA GLU A 6 -3.47 20.31 13.82
C GLU A 6 -2.33 19.45 13.30
N THR A 7 -2.61 18.19 12.94
CA THR A 7 -1.62 17.26 12.38
C THR A 7 -1.09 17.76 11.03
N GLU A 8 -1.96 18.23 10.14
CA GLU A 8 -1.59 18.81 8.84
C GLU A 8 -0.75 20.11 9.02
N ALA A 9 -1.04 20.91 10.04
CA ALA A 9 -0.22 22.06 10.38
C ALA A 9 1.19 21.67 10.88
N ILE A 10 1.30 20.59 11.64
CA ILE A 10 2.59 20.02 12.06
C ILE A 10 3.35 19.49 10.85
N GLU A 11 2.70 18.76 9.93
CA GLU A 11 3.34 18.28 8.69
C GLU A 11 4.04 19.41 7.94
N ARG A 12 3.38 20.57 7.78
CA ARG A 12 3.97 21.76 7.11
C ARG A 12 5.23 22.28 7.78
N GLN A 13 5.34 22.14 9.10
CA GLN A 13 6.47 22.66 9.86
C GLN A 13 7.67 21.72 9.87
N ILE A 14 7.43 20.40 9.92
CA ILE A 14 8.49 19.41 10.17
C ILE A 14 8.92 18.66 8.92
N LEU A 15 8.04 18.52 7.93
CA LEU A 15 8.37 17.75 6.72
C LEU A 15 9.24 18.54 5.76
N SER A 16 10.00 17.82 4.96
CA SER A 16 10.84 18.37 3.90
C SER A 16 9.98 19.07 2.83
N ARG A 17 10.54 20.06 2.15
CA ARG A 17 9.93 20.70 0.96
C ARG A 17 9.60 19.70 -0.17
N TYR A 18 10.21 18.52 -0.16
CA TYR A 18 9.96 17.44 -1.12
C TYR A 18 8.88 16.46 -0.67
N ALA A 19 8.39 16.60 0.55
CA ALA A 19 7.35 15.73 1.08
C ALA A 19 5.98 16.07 0.47
N THR A 20 5.19 15.04 0.23
CA THR A 20 3.78 15.21 -0.09
C THR A 20 3.01 15.43 1.22
N LEU A 21 2.45 16.62 1.40
CA LEU A 21 1.64 16.95 2.56
C LEU A 21 0.23 16.37 2.40
N SER A 22 -0.38 15.93 3.50
CA SER A 22 -1.74 15.39 3.49
C SER A 22 -2.78 16.38 2.99
N GLU A 23 -2.63 17.65 3.32
CA GLU A 23 -3.52 18.73 2.86
C GLU A 23 -3.44 18.99 1.34
N ASN A 24 -2.31 18.64 0.70
CA ASN A 24 -2.07 18.83 -0.73
C ASN A 24 -2.41 17.58 -1.57
N SER A 25 -3.08 16.59 -0.99
CA SER A 25 -3.48 15.38 -1.72
C SER A 25 -4.37 15.72 -2.91
N LEU A 26 -4.11 15.05 -4.04
CA LEU A 26 -4.95 15.12 -5.24
C LEU A 26 -6.33 14.45 -5.04
N GLY A 27 -6.54 13.87 -3.86
CA GLY A 27 -7.83 13.37 -3.44
C GLY A 27 -8.12 11.93 -3.89
N ARG A 28 -9.40 11.61 -3.88
CA ARG A 28 -9.96 10.26 -4.07
C ARG A 28 -10.81 10.21 -5.33
N ARG A 29 -11.02 9.01 -5.89
CA ARG A 29 -11.94 8.81 -7.04
C ARG A 29 -13.37 9.21 -6.70
N VAL A 30 -13.83 8.85 -5.52
CA VAL A 30 -15.11 9.26 -4.98
C VAL A 30 -14.85 10.24 -3.83
N PRO A 31 -15.30 11.49 -3.92
CA PRO A 31 -15.13 12.46 -2.85
C PRO A 31 -15.69 11.93 -1.52
N LEU A 32 -14.99 12.23 -0.44
CA LEU A 32 -15.41 11.87 0.92
C LEU A 32 -15.18 13.06 1.84
N GLU A 33 -16.09 13.22 2.78
CA GLU A 33 -15.89 14.17 3.86
C GLU A 33 -14.59 13.91 4.62
N PRO A 34 -13.82 14.95 4.90
CA PRO A 34 -12.61 14.84 5.69
C PRO A 34 -12.90 14.22 7.06
N ASP A 35 -12.02 13.34 7.50
CA ASP A 35 -12.10 12.78 8.86
C ASP A 35 -11.64 13.86 9.87
N PRO A 36 -12.33 14.06 10.99
CA PRO A 36 -11.96 15.10 11.95
C PRO A 36 -10.68 14.78 12.73
N ILE A 37 -10.21 13.54 12.71
CA ILE A 37 -9.08 13.07 13.49
C ILE A 37 -7.88 12.74 12.59
N ARG A 38 -8.09 12.02 11.49
CA ARG A 38 -7.04 11.42 10.67
C ARG A 38 -6.82 12.17 9.37
N PRO A 39 -5.57 12.57 9.04
CA PRO A 39 -5.19 12.99 7.70
C PRO A 39 -5.49 11.92 6.64
N CYS A 40 -5.50 12.29 5.38
CA CYS A 40 -5.97 11.43 4.30
C CYS A 40 -5.12 10.16 4.12
N PHE A 41 -3.79 10.25 4.28
CA PHE A 41 -2.88 9.10 4.12
C PHE A 41 -2.97 8.13 5.30
N GLN A 42 -3.13 8.63 6.52
CA GLN A 42 -3.40 7.80 7.68
C GLN A 42 -4.71 7.00 7.50
N ARG A 43 -5.74 7.65 6.98
CA ARG A 43 -7.01 7.00 6.66
C ARG A 43 -6.85 5.91 5.60
N ASP A 44 -5.97 6.10 4.62
CA ASP A 44 -5.68 5.11 3.58
C ASP A 44 -4.92 3.92 4.13
N ARG A 45 -3.90 4.16 4.95
CA ARG A 45 -3.18 3.11 5.67
C ARG A 45 -4.15 2.21 6.45
N ASP A 46 -5.05 2.80 7.22
CA ASP A 46 -6.04 2.06 8.00
C ASP A 46 -6.98 1.24 7.10
N ARG A 47 -7.42 1.79 5.96
CA ARG A 47 -8.24 1.07 4.99
C ARG A 47 -7.54 -0.16 4.40
N ILE A 48 -6.26 -0.03 4.09
CA ILE A 48 -5.44 -1.14 3.59
C ILE A 48 -5.28 -2.20 4.68
N LEU A 49 -4.89 -1.80 5.89
CA LEU A 49 -4.64 -2.70 7.01
C LEU A 49 -5.87 -3.56 7.35
N HIS A 50 -7.07 -2.98 7.23
CA HIS A 50 -8.33 -3.67 7.55
C HIS A 50 -8.98 -4.39 6.37
N CYS A 51 -8.41 -4.35 5.16
CA CYS A 51 -9.00 -5.02 4.00
C CYS A 51 -8.78 -6.55 4.01
N LYS A 52 -9.62 -7.26 3.27
CA LYS A 52 -9.53 -8.73 3.17
C LYS A 52 -8.23 -9.18 2.48
N ALA A 53 -7.80 -8.46 1.45
CA ALA A 53 -6.57 -8.78 0.70
C ALA A 53 -5.33 -8.70 1.58
N PHE A 54 -5.23 -7.73 2.50
CA PHE A 54 -4.12 -7.62 3.44
C PHE A 54 -4.04 -8.85 4.38
N ARG A 55 -5.17 -9.29 4.93
CA ARG A 55 -5.21 -10.50 5.77
C ARG A 55 -4.80 -11.75 5.01
N ARG A 56 -5.14 -11.85 3.72
CA ARG A 56 -4.76 -12.97 2.86
C ARG A 56 -3.25 -13.08 2.60
N LEU A 57 -2.48 -12.01 2.82
CA LEU A 57 -1.02 -12.06 2.72
C LEU A 57 -0.40 -13.06 3.70
N ASN A 58 -1.06 -13.33 4.83
CA ASN A 58 -0.60 -14.35 5.77
C ASN A 58 -0.68 -15.78 5.21
N GLN A 59 -1.53 -16.01 4.22
CA GLN A 59 -1.72 -17.33 3.57
C GLN A 59 -0.88 -17.48 2.28
N LYS A 60 -0.10 -16.48 1.91
CA LYS A 60 0.75 -16.49 0.72
C LYS A 60 2.20 -16.61 1.16
N THR A 61 2.88 -17.66 0.70
CA THR A 61 4.33 -17.81 0.89
C THR A 61 5.10 -16.88 -0.04
N GLN A 62 6.23 -16.38 0.45
CA GLN A 62 7.09 -15.51 -0.35
C GLN A 62 7.93 -16.31 -1.37
N VAL A 63 8.39 -17.48 -0.99
CA VAL A 63 9.20 -18.40 -1.84
C VAL A 63 8.72 -19.82 -1.61
N PHE A 64 8.71 -20.63 -2.68
CA PHE A 64 8.41 -22.05 -2.60
C PHE A 64 9.59 -22.80 -2.00
N LEU A 65 9.33 -23.66 -1.01
CA LEU A 65 10.17 -24.68 -0.44
C LEU A 65 11.28 -24.23 0.53
N SER A 66 10.97 -24.35 1.80
CA SER A 66 11.87 -25.07 2.70
C SER A 66 11.03 -26.13 3.41
N PRO A 67 11.33 -27.41 3.28
CA PRO A 67 10.51 -28.50 3.83
C PRO A 67 10.66 -28.68 5.33
N GLU A 68 11.58 -28.03 6.00
CA GLU A 68 11.87 -28.26 7.43
C GLU A 68 12.22 -26.95 8.13
N GLY A 69 11.33 -26.51 9.04
CA GLY A 69 11.64 -25.47 10.02
C GLY A 69 10.64 -24.34 10.13
N ASP A 70 10.46 -23.86 11.32
CA ASP A 70 9.50 -22.88 11.83
C ASP A 70 9.62 -21.44 11.25
N HIS A 71 10.35 -21.25 10.14
CA HIS A 71 10.69 -19.95 9.57
C HIS A 71 10.04 -19.68 8.20
N TYR A 72 8.74 -19.99 8.08
CA TYR A 72 8.00 -19.59 6.88
C TYR A 72 7.81 -18.08 6.85
N ARG A 73 8.56 -17.39 6.01
CA ARG A 73 8.34 -15.98 5.74
C ARG A 73 7.10 -15.83 4.86
N THR A 74 5.98 -15.42 5.47
CA THR A 74 4.76 -15.10 4.74
C THR A 74 4.92 -13.75 4.04
N ARG A 75 4.08 -13.47 3.04
CA ARG A 75 4.03 -12.15 2.43
C ARG A 75 3.62 -11.07 3.41
N LEU A 76 2.83 -11.39 4.40
CA LEU A 76 2.48 -10.45 5.48
C LEU A 76 3.72 -10.00 6.25
N THR A 77 4.57 -10.94 6.68
CA THR A 77 5.80 -10.61 7.39
C THR A 77 6.73 -9.76 6.53
N HIS A 78 6.90 -10.13 5.24
CA HIS A 78 7.66 -9.34 4.27
C HIS A 78 7.11 -7.91 4.16
N THR A 79 5.81 -7.75 3.98
CA THR A 79 5.17 -6.44 3.85
C THR A 79 5.39 -5.56 5.08
N LEU A 80 5.35 -6.14 6.29
CA LEU A 80 5.63 -5.43 7.53
C LEU A 80 7.10 -5.00 7.63
N GLU A 81 8.04 -5.86 7.21
CA GLU A 81 9.47 -5.51 7.17
C GLU A 81 9.75 -4.41 6.16
N VAL A 82 9.18 -4.49 4.96
CA VAL A 82 9.27 -3.41 3.95
C VAL A 82 8.72 -2.10 4.51
N SER A 83 7.58 -2.13 5.16
CA SER A 83 6.96 -0.96 5.79
C SER A 83 7.87 -0.36 6.86
N GLN A 84 8.46 -1.17 7.73
CA GLN A 84 9.37 -0.72 8.78
C GLN A 84 10.60 -0.02 8.20
N ILE A 85 11.25 -0.62 7.20
CA ILE A 85 12.44 -0.05 6.55
C ILE A 85 12.08 1.23 5.80
N ALA A 86 11.01 1.22 5.02
CA ALA A 86 10.55 2.38 4.25
C ALA A 86 10.23 3.58 5.16
N ARG A 87 9.56 3.35 6.28
CA ARG A 87 9.28 4.40 7.27
C ARG A 87 10.55 4.96 7.92
N THR A 88 11.54 4.12 8.19
CA THR A 88 12.84 4.56 8.72
C THR A 88 13.52 5.53 7.75
N ILE A 89 13.52 5.19 6.45
CA ILE A 89 14.07 6.05 5.40
C ILE A 89 13.25 7.34 5.26
N SER A 90 11.94 7.22 5.23
CA SER A 90 11.02 8.35 5.11
C SER A 90 11.22 9.36 6.24
N ARG A 91 11.34 8.88 7.47
CA ARG A 91 11.64 9.70 8.65
C ARG A 91 12.99 10.41 8.55
N ALA A 92 14.03 9.69 8.14
CA ALA A 92 15.36 10.27 7.95
C ALA A 92 15.38 11.39 6.91
N LEU A 93 14.57 11.28 5.86
CA LEU A 93 14.42 12.25 4.79
C LEU A 93 13.34 13.32 5.08
N ARG A 94 12.66 13.24 6.22
CA ARG A 94 11.51 14.09 6.59
C ARG A 94 10.41 14.07 5.53
N LEU A 95 10.11 12.88 4.99
CA LEU A 95 8.97 12.65 4.10
C LEU A 95 7.73 12.24 4.91
N ASN A 96 6.57 12.15 4.25
CA ASN A 96 5.33 11.75 4.89
C ASN A 96 5.33 10.24 5.19
N GLU A 97 5.45 9.88 6.47
CA GLU A 97 5.52 8.49 6.92
C GLU A 97 4.20 7.74 6.71
N ASP A 98 3.05 8.39 6.89
CA ASP A 98 1.75 7.76 6.71
C ASP A 98 1.51 7.39 5.23
N LEU A 99 1.92 8.26 4.29
CA LEU A 99 1.91 7.96 2.87
C LEU A 99 2.83 6.79 2.53
N THR A 100 4.05 6.81 3.05
CA THR A 100 5.05 5.75 2.83
C THR A 100 4.54 4.41 3.36
N GLU A 101 3.96 4.39 4.55
CA GLU A 101 3.40 3.19 5.16
C GLU A 101 2.21 2.65 4.37
N ALA A 102 1.29 3.52 3.95
CA ALA A 102 0.15 3.12 3.13
C ALA A 102 0.57 2.45 1.82
N ILE A 103 1.57 3.01 1.12
CA ILE A 103 2.13 2.42 -0.10
C ILE A 103 2.79 1.08 0.21
N ALA A 104 3.63 1.02 1.24
CA ALA A 104 4.33 -0.20 1.64
C ALA A 104 3.39 -1.33 2.04
N LEU A 105 2.29 -1.04 2.74
CA LEU A 105 1.27 -2.05 3.09
C LEU A 105 0.45 -2.49 1.87
N GLY A 106 0.31 -1.61 0.88
CA GLY A 106 -0.51 -1.85 -0.31
C GLY A 106 0.20 -2.53 -1.47
N HIS A 107 1.53 -2.51 -1.53
CA HIS A 107 2.29 -2.87 -2.73
C HIS A 107 2.07 -4.33 -3.20
N ASP A 108 1.91 -5.26 -2.27
CA ASP A 108 1.86 -6.71 -2.51
C ASP A 108 0.44 -7.32 -2.47
N LEU A 109 -0.61 -6.51 -2.32
CA LEU A 109 -1.99 -7.01 -2.17
C LEU A 109 -2.45 -7.89 -3.34
N GLY A 110 -1.98 -7.59 -4.54
CA GLY A 110 -2.31 -8.31 -5.78
C GLY A 110 -1.35 -9.44 -6.12
N HIS A 111 -0.39 -9.77 -5.25
CA HIS A 111 0.58 -10.81 -5.55
C HIS A 111 -0.06 -12.20 -5.61
N THR A 112 0.42 -13.00 -6.56
CA THR A 112 -0.10 -14.35 -6.80
C THR A 112 0.35 -15.37 -5.75
N PRO A 113 -0.37 -16.48 -5.57
CA PRO A 113 0.21 -17.67 -4.96
C PRO A 113 1.48 -18.08 -5.71
N PHE A 114 2.44 -18.68 -5.01
CA PHE A 114 3.73 -19.12 -5.56
C PHE A 114 4.67 -17.98 -6.02
N GLY A 115 4.48 -16.78 -5.52
CA GLY A 115 5.36 -15.64 -5.76
C GLY A 115 5.54 -15.31 -7.24
N HIS A 116 6.75 -14.94 -7.64
CA HIS A 116 7.05 -14.60 -9.05
C HIS A 116 6.92 -15.79 -10.02
N ALA A 117 6.98 -17.04 -9.55
CA ALA A 117 6.72 -18.18 -10.41
C ALA A 117 5.25 -18.21 -10.86
N GLY A 118 4.32 -17.97 -9.92
CA GLY A 118 2.90 -17.83 -10.23
C GLY A 118 2.60 -16.61 -11.11
N GLU A 119 3.28 -15.51 -10.87
CA GLU A 119 3.17 -14.30 -11.69
C GLU A 119 3.60 -14.56 -13.15
N ARG A 120 4.76 -15.21 -13.36
CA ARG A 120 5.22 -15.57 -14.70
C ARG A 120 4.26 -16.54 -15.42
N ALA A 121 3.69 -17.49 -14.69
CA ALA A 121 2.71 -18.42 -15.26
C ALA A 121 1.44 -17.67 -15.70
N LEU A 122 0.89 -16.82 -14.85
CA LEU A 122 -0.28 -16.01 -15.18
C LEU A 122 0.00 -15.01 -16.30
N ASN A 123 1.18 -14.40 -16.31
CA ASN A 123 1.55 -13.46 -17.38
C ASN A 123 1.56 -14.11 -18.78
N ARG A 124 1.90 -15.42 -18.87
CA ARG A 124 1.84 -16.19 -20.13
C ARG A 124 0.41 -16.57 -20.54
N LEU A 125 -0.47 -16.78 -19.56
CA LEU A 125 -1.83 -17.27 -19.79
C LEU A 125 -2.86 -16.16 -19.96
N CYS A 126 -2.65 -15.01 -19.34
CA CYS A 126 -3.60 -13.91 -19.40
C CYS A 126 -3.46 -13.12 -20.69
N PRO A 127 -4.53 -12.93 -21.46
CA PRO A 127 -4.53 -11.96 -22.55
C PRO A 127 -4.14 -10.57 -22.04
N GLY A 128 -3.10 -9.96 -22.64
CA GLY A 128 -2.58 -8.67 -22.19
C GLY A 128 -1.59 -8.72 -21.02
N GLY A 129 -1.22 -9.92 -20.58
CA GLY A 129 -0.24 -10.14 -19.52
C GLY A 129 -0.79 -9.96 -18.10
N PHE A 130 0.05 -10.25 -17.11
CA PHE A 130 -0.26 -10.09 -15.69
C PHE A 130 0.96 -9.53 -14.95
N SER A 131 0.72 -8.59 -14.05
CA SER A 131 1.74 -8.11 -13.10
C SER A 131 1.10 -7.84 -11.73
N HIS A 132 1.83 -8.17 -10.65
CA HIS A 132 1.32 -8.06 -9.30
C HIS A 132 0.99 -6.60 -8.91
N TYR A 133 1.76 -5.62 -9.37
CA TYR A 133 1.53 -4.22 -9.06
C TYR A 133 0.24 -3.67 -9.69
N ARG A 134 -0.06 -4.05 -10.96
CA ARG A 134 -1.35 -3.72 -11.59
C ARG A 134 -2.51 -4.44 -10.90
N GLN A 135 -2.29 -5.69 -10.51
CA GLN A 135 -3.30 -6.44 -9.76
C GLN A 135 -3.49 -5.86 -8.35
N SER A 136 -2.44 -5.35 -7.68
CA SER A 136 -2.57 -4.64 -6.40
C SER A 136 -3.46 -3.40 -6.55
N LEU A 137 -3.23 -2.61 -7.60
CA LEU A 137 -4.10 -1.47 -7.90
C LEU A 137 -5.55 -1.92 -8.18
N ARG A 138 -5.75 -2.99 -8.96
CA ARG A 138 -7.10 -3.54 -9.22
C ARG A 138 -7.80 -4.01 -7.93
N VAL A 139 -7.05 -4.63 -7.01
CA VAL A 139 -7.58 -5.05 -5.72
C VAL A 139 -8.11 -3.86 -4.93
N VAL A 140 -7.32 -2.80 -4.79
CA VAL A 140 -7.72 -1.63 -4.00
C VAL A 140 -8.76 -0.76 -4.69
N ASP A 141 -8.81 -0.74 -6.02
CA ASP A 141 -9.74 0.09 -6.77
C ASP A 141 -11.10 -0.57 -6.98
N TYR A 142 -11.14 -1.92 -7.10
CA TYR A 142 -12.36 -2.60 -7.57
C TYR A 142 -12.74 -3.86 -6.80
N LEU A 143 -11.80 -4.67 -6.30
CA LEU A 143 -12.14 -5.99 -5.77
C LEU A 143 -12.50 -5.99 -4.28
N GLU A 144 -11.95 -5.07 -3.52
CA GLU A 144 -12.30 -4.94 -2.10
C GLU A 144 -13.71 -4.35 -1.92
N ARG A 145 -14.29 -4.59 -0.73
CA ARG A 145 -15.60 -4.08 -0.34
C ARG A 145 -16.70 -4.42 -1.36
N ASP A 146 -16.73 -5.67 -1.76
CA ASP A 146 -17.77 -6.20 -2.65
C ASP A 146 -17.88 -5.42 -3.98
N GLY A 147 -16.73 -5.06 -4.55
CA GLY A 147 -16.64 -4.38 -5.84
C GLY A 147 -16.53 -2.86 -5.77
N GLN A 148 -16.63 -2.26 -4.60
CA GLN A 148 -16.55 -0.80 -4.44
C GLN A 148 -15.12 -0.26 -4.34
N GLY A 149 -14.17 -1.14 -4.00
CA GLY A 149 -12.79 -0.76 -3.74
C GLY A 149 -12.58 -0.02 -2.42
N LEU A 150 -11.33 0.31 -2.14
CA LEU A 150 -10.95 1.02 -0.92
C LEU A 150 -11.07 2.54 -1.04
N ASN A 151 -11.24 3.07 -2.24
CA ASN A 151 -11.29 4.51 -2.51
C ASN A 151 -10.10 5.26 -1.88
N LEU A 152 -8.89 4.84 -2.23
CA LEU A 152 -7.64 5.43 -1.74
C LEU A 152 -7.34 6.75 -2.46
N THR A 153 -6.48 7.57 -1.89
CA THR A 153 -5.95 8.77 -2.52
C THR A 153 -5.12 8.44 -3.77
N TRP A 154 -4.98 9.42 -4.65
CA TRP A 154 -4.20 9.27 -5.87
C TRP A 154 -2.74 8.89 -5.57
N GLU A 155 -2.13 9.51 -4.57
CA GLU A 155 -0.74 9.31 -4.19
C GLU A 155 -0.47 7.87 -3.75
N VAL A 156 -1.33 7.31 -2.91
CA VAL A 156 -1.21 5.91 -2.47
C VAL A 156 -1.39 4.95 -3.64
N ARG A 157 -2.38 5.19 -4.51
CA ARG A 157 -2.63 4.37 -5.71
C ARG A 157 -1.46 4.42 -6.68
N ASN A 158 -0.91 5.62 -6.92
CA ASN A 158 0.26 5.82 -7.76
C ASN A 158 1.48 5.11 -7.19
N GLY A 159 1.74 5.25 -5.89
CA GLY A 159 2.83 4.55 -5.22
C GLY A 159 2.71 3.02 -5.30
N ILE A 160 1.50 2.47 -5.17
CA ILE A 160 1.26 1.03 -5.31
C ILE A 160 1.61 0.54 -6.73
N VAL A 161 1.26 1.28 -7.77
CA VAL A 161 1.49 0.81 -9.15
C VAL A 161 2.93 1.05 -9.64
N THR A 162 3.66 1.98 -9.04
CA THR A 162 5.00 2.39 -9.49
C THR A 162 6.14 1.89 -8.59
N HIS A 163 5.86 1.03 -7.60
CA HIS A 163 6.88 0.57 -6.66
C HIS A 163 7.95 -0.34 -7.30
N THR A 164 7.71 -0.87 -8.49
CA THR A 164 8.70 -1.66 -9.24
C THR A 164 9.34 -0.84 -10.34
N SER A 165 10.66 -0.89 -10.45
CA SER A 165 11.41 -0.32 -11.57
C SER A 165 11.12 -1.14 -12.83
N GLY A 166 10.38 -0.58 -13.77
CA GLY A 166 10.03 -1.23 -15.04
C GLY A 166 8.53 -1.29 -15.34
N ALA A 167 7.75 -0.51 -14.62
CA ALA A 167 6.34 -0.28 -14.97
C ALA A 167 6.21 0.83 -16.01
#